data_f7ec518480a3f2d02f0e22d8a5cc2b15
#
_entry.id   f7ec518480a3f2d02f0e22d8a5cc2b15
#
_cell.length_a   1.000
_cell.length_b   1.000
_cell.length_c   1.000
_cell.angle_alpha   90.00
_cell.angle_beta   90.00
_cell.angle_gamma   90.00
#
_symmetry.space_group_name_H-M   'P 1'
#
loop_
_entity.id
_entity.type
_entity.pdbx_description
1 polymer ?
#
loop_
_entity_poly.entity_id
_entity_poly.type
_entity_poly.pdbx_seq_one_letter_code
_entity_poly.pdbx_strand_id
1 'polypeptide(L)'
;MVMFAVLPAQAQTVLVIGDSLSAGYGLRQQEAWPVLLGERLKQSGYSHVVVNASTSGDTTANGLSRIDAALAANRPAVVILALGANDGLRGLSVNTLRDNLNAMVRKSQAAGARVLIAGMQLPPNYGPDYTQKFAATFNDVSKSTGSALLPFLLDGFATDPKSFQADGIHPVAAAQPRIVDNIWAVLRPLLGKPLAWR
;
A
#
# COMPACT_ATOMS: atom_id res chain seq x y z
N MET A 1 13.64 -31.90 33.37
CA MET A 1 13.06 -31.79 32.00
C MET A 1 12.38 -30.45 31.94
N VAL A 2 13.03 -29.46 31.33
CA VAL A 2 12.48 -28.08 31.21
C VAL A 2 11.61 -28.06 29.95
N MET A 3 10.29 -27.97 30.15
CA MET A 3 9.32 -27.76 29.04
C MET A 3 9.44 -26.31 28.57
N PHE A 4 10.06 -26.08 27.45
CA PHE A 4 9.96 -24.82 26.76
C PHE A 4 8.54 -24.68 26.21
N ALA A 5 7.74 -23.80 26.80
CA ALA A 5 6.46 -23.41 26.24
C ALA A 5 6.73 -22.65 24.93
N VAL A 6 6.41 -23.25 23.79
CA VAL A 6 6.38 -22.58 22.50
C VAL A 6 5.18 -21.65 22.52
N LEU A 7 5.42 -20.37 22.81
CA LEU A 7 4.39 -19.35 22.67
C LEU A 7 3.92 -19.35 21.20
N PRO A 8 2.60 -19.34 20.93
CA PRO A 8 2.10 -19.25 19.58
C PRO A 8 2.65 -17.98 18.92
N ALA A 9 3.20 -18.11 17.72
CA ALA A 9 3.66 -16.97 16.94
C ALA A 9 2.48 -16.01 16.77
N GLN A 10 2.58 -14.83 17.36
CA GLN A 10 1.53 -13.82 17.27
C GLN A 10 1.37 -13.43 15.80
N ALA A 11 0.13 -13.40 15.29
CA ALA A 11 -0.15 -12.99 13.92
C ALA A 11 0.44 -11.60 13.66
N GLN A 12 1.27 -11.49 12.61
CA GLN A 12 1.90 -10.23 12.26
C GLN A 12 0.95 -9.41 11.38
N THR A 13 0.83 -8.12 11.64
CA THR A 13 -0.07 -7.24 10.87
C THR A 13 0.64 -6.66 9.66
N VAL A 14 -0.02 -6.72 8.49
CA VAL A 14 0.24 -5.89 7.33
C VAL A 14 -0.80 -4.77 7.34
N LEU A 15 -0.36 -3.55 7.60
CA LEU A 15 -1.23 -2.38 7.68
C LEU A 15 -1.22 -1.65 6.34
N VAL A 16 -2.39 -1.42 5.75
CA VAL A 16 -2.56 -0.63 4.54
C VAL A 16 -3.05 0.76 4.90
N ILE A 17 -2.28 1.78 4.53
CA ILE A 17 -2.65 3.19 4.62
C ILE A 17 -2.79 3.70 3.19
N GLY A 18 -4.01 3.93 2.76
CA GLY A 18 -4.33 4.29 1.38
C GLY A 18 -5.55 5.20 1.26
N ASP A 19 -5.95 5.42 0.03
CA ASP A 19 -7.11 6.18 -0.37
C ASP A 19 -8.25 5.29 -0.91
N SER A 20 -9.10 5.83 -1.80
CA SER A 20 -10.22 5.11 -2.41
C SER A 20 -9.82 3.86 -3.19
N LEU A 21 -8.61 3.83 -3.79
CA LEU A 21 -8.11 2.67 -4.52
C LEU A 21 -7.89 1.46 -3.60
N SER A 22 -7.59 1.73 -2.34
CA SER A 22 -7.36 0.69 -1.32
C SER A 22 -8.57 0.48 -0.41
N ALA A 23 -9.43 1.50 -0.24
CA ALA A 23 -10.68 1.38 0.51
C ALA A 23 -11.73 0.51 -0.23
N GLY A 24 -11.55 0.27 -1.54
CA GLY A 24 -12.49 -0.50 -2.35
C GLY A 24 -13.71 0.31 -2.77
N TYR A 25 -13.49 1.59 -3.15
CA TYR A 25 -14.58 2.47 -3.60
C TYR A 25 -15.39 1.84 -4.73
N GLY A 26 -16.72 1.81 -4.59
CA GLY A 26 -17.64 1.25 -5.57
C GLY A 26 -17.67 -0.28 -5.65
N LEU A 27 -16.96 -0.99 -4.77
CA LEU A 27 -16.86 -2.44 -4.71
C LEU A 27 -17.54 -3.00 -3.46
N ARG A 28 -17.90 -4.27 -3.50
CA ARG A 28 -18.19 -5.01 -2.27
C ARG A 28 -16.89 -5.21 -1.49
N GLN A 29 -16.96 -5.18 -0.17
CA GLN A 29 -15.78 -5.25 0.70
C GLN A 29 -14.84 -6.43 0.37
N GLN A 30 -15.40 -7.61 0.10
CA GLN A 30 -14.64 -8.82 -0.23
C GLN A 30 -13.95 -8.78 -1.59
N GLU A 31 -14.28 -7.82 -2.46
CA GLU A 31 -13.67 -7.67 -3.77
C GLU A 31 -12.44 -6.77 -3.75
N ALA A 32 -12.26 -5.97 -2.70
CA ALA A 32 -11.17 -5.02 -2.60
C ALA A 32 -9.81 -5.73 -2.43
N TRP A 33 -8.78 -5.24 -3.11
CA TRP A 33 -7.46 -5.87 -3.11
C TRP A 33 -6.85 -6.12 -1.71
N PRO A 34 -7.09 -5.31 -0.65
CA PRO A 34 -6.52 -5.63 0.66
C PRO A 34 -7.11 -6.92 1.26
N VAL A 35 -8.38 -7.21 0.99
CA VAL A 35 -9.02 -8.47 1.41
C VAL A 35 -8.45 -9.63 0.62
N LEU A 36 -8.37 -9.51 -0.70
CA LEU A 36 -7.77 -10.52 -1.58
C LEU A 36 -6.30 -10.78 -1.22
N LEU A 37 -5.56 -9.76 -0.80
CA LEU A 37 -4.19 -9.90 -0.29
C LEU A 37 -4.16 -10.75 0.98
N GLY A 38 -5.09 -10.57 1.89
CA GLY A 38 -5.24 -11.40 3.09
C GLY A 38 -5.47 -12.87 2.74
N GLU A 39 -6.30 -13.15 1.75
CA GLU A 39 -6.53 -14.50 1.23
C GLU A 39 -5.26 -15.09 0.61
N ARG A 40 -4.53 -14.31 -0.19
CA ARG A 40 -3.25 -14.72 -0.79
C ARG A 40 -2.20 -15.05 0.29
N LEU A 41 -2.10 -14.25 1.35
CA LEU A 41 -1.20 -14.50 2.47
C LEU A 41 -1.51 -15.86 3.11
N LYS A 42 -2.77 -16.11 3.44
CA LYS A 42 -3.23 -17.38 4.01
C LYS A 42 -2.93 -18.57 3.10
N GLN A 43 -3.27 -18.48 1.82
CA GLN A 43 -3.01 -19.53 0.82
C GLN A 43 -1.52 -19.81 0.62
N SER A 44 -0.67 -18.80 0.84
CA SER A 44 0.80 -18.91 0.73
C SER A 44 1.49 -19.31 2.05
N GLY A 45 0.72 -19.69 3.08
CA GLY A 45 1.26 -20.19 4.36
C GLY A 45 1.79 -19.10 5.30
N TYR A 46 1.42 -17.84 5.11
CA TYR A 46 1.78 -16.76 6.03
C TYR A 46 0.71 -16.58 7.10
N SER A 47 1.14 -16.31 8.35
CA SER A 47 0.25 -15.99 9.48
C SER A 47 -0.16 -14.51 9.55
N HIS A 48 0.25 -13.72 8.56
CA HIS A 48 -0.03 -12.30 8.54
C HIS A 48 -1.52 -12.00 8.32
N VAL A 49 -2.02 -10.98 9.01
CA VAL A 49 -3.37 -10.42 8.82
C VAL A 49 -3.26 -9.06 8.15
N VAL A 50 -4.11 -8.79 7.17
CA VAL A 50 -4.20 -7.47 6.55
C VAL A 50 -5.20 -6.62 7.31
N VAL A 51 -4.76 -5.45 7.77
CA VAL A 51 -5.63 -4.41 8.32
C VAL A 51 -5.67 -3.25 7.31
N ASN A 52 -6.85 -3.01 6.76
CA ASN A 52 -7.05 -1.91 5.83
C ASN A 52 -7.54 -0.67 6.58
N ALA A 53 -6.66 0.31 6.72
CA ALA A 53 -6.94 1.61 7.32
C ALA A 53 -6.97 2.73 6.25
N SER A 54 -7.46 2.40 5.04
CA SER A 54 -7.56 3.34 3.93
C SER A 54 -8.86 4.15 4.01
N THR A 55 -8.80 5.42 3.59
CA THR A 55 -9.93 6.33 3.58
C THR A 55 -10.07 6.98 2.20
N SER A 56 -11.25 6.84 1.58
CA SER A 56 -11.52 7.44 0.28
C SER A 56 -11.31 8.95 0.31
N GLY A 57 -10.62 9.47 -0.70
CA GLY A 57 -10.31 10.89 -0.84
C GLY A 57 -9.08 11.37 -0.07
N ASP A 58 -8.42 10.52 0.73
CA ASP A 58 -7.21 10.90 1.46
C ASP A 58 -6.07 11.33 0.52
N THR A 59 -5.44 12.43 0.90
CA THR A 59 -4.12 12.86 0.42
C THR A 59 -3.03 12.33 1.34
N THR A 60 -1.77 12.54 0.97
CA THR A 60 -0.65 12.21 1.86
C THR A 60 -0.67 13.02 3.16
N ALA A 61 -1.21 14.24 3.17
CA ALA A 61 -1.39 15.04 4.38
C ALA A 61 -2.41 14.40 5.34
N ASN A 62 -3.53 13.89 4.80
CA ASN A 62 -4.51 13.16 5.61
C ASN A 62 -3.91 11.87 6.18
N GLY A 63 -3.20 11.09 5.36
CA GLY A 63 -2.50 9.88 5.82
C GLY A 63 -1.50 10.19 6.94
N LEU A 64 -0.70 11.25 6.78
CA LEU A 64 0.27 11.66 7.79
C LEU A 64 -0.39 12.05 9.13
N SER A 65 -1.55 12.71 9.09
CA SER A 65 -2.26 13.15 10.31
C SER A 65 -2.76 11.99 11.16
N ARG A 66 -3.00 10.80 10.57
CA ARG A 66 -3.58 9.64 11.26
C ARG A 66 -2.65 8.45 11.43
N ILE A 67 -1.44 8.50 10.84
CA ILE A 67 -0.55 7.33 10.84
C ILE A 67 -0.09 6.92 12.24
N ASP A 68 0.19 7.86 13.13
CA ASP A 68 0.66 7.54 14.48
C ASP A 68 -0.38 6.72 15.26
N ALA A 69 -1.65 7.11 15.19
CA ALA A 69 -2.74 6.35 15.80
C ALA A 69 -2.89 4.95 15.18
N ALA A 70 -2.78 4.85 13.85
CA ALA A 70 -2.87 3.59 13.14
C ALA A 70 -1.70 2.64 13.49
N LEU A 71 -0.48 3.15 13.61
CA LEU A 71 0.70 2.38 14.02
C LEU A 71 0.57 1.90 15.46
N ALA A 72 0.14 2.76 16.38
CA ALA A 72 -0.04 2.41 17.80
C ALA A 72 -1.10 1.32 17.98
N ALA A 73 -2.23 1.44 17.29
CA ALA A 73 -3.34 0.50 17.36
C ALA A 73 -3.00 -0.89 16.79
N ASN A 74 -2.21 -0.94 15.71
CA ASN A 74 -2.02 -2.18 14.94
C ASN A 74 -0.64 -2.81 15.11
N ARG A 75 0.36 -2.08 15.58
CA ARG A 75 1.76 -2.54 15.75
C ARG A 75 2.22 -3.41 14.56
N PRO A 76 2.19 -2.88 13.33
CA PRO A 76 2.36 -3.69 12.13
C PRO A 76 3.81 -4.16 11.95
N ALA A 77 3.98 -5.35 11.38
CA ALA A 77 5.27 -5.83 10.88
C ALA A 77 5.62 -5.21 9.53
N VAL A 78 4.60 -4.90 8.74
CA VAL A 78 4.74 -4.25 7.43
C VAL A 78 3.66 -3.17 7.29
N VAL A 79 4.04 -2.01 6.74
CA VAL A 79 3.11 -0.95 6.32
C VAL A 79 3.17 -0.82 4.80
N ILE A 80 2.02 -0.82 4.16
CA ILE A 80 1.87 -0.50 2.74
C ILE A 80 1.30 0.92 2.67
N LEU A 81 2.10 1.85 2.14
CA LEU A 81 1.68 3.24 1.88
C LEU A 81 1.20 3.35 0.43
N ALA A 82 -0.11 3.40 0.23
CA ALA A 82 -0.77 3.50 -1.07
C ALA A 82 -1.52 4.84 -1.17
N LEU A 83 -0.77 5.94 -1.04
CA LEU A 83 -1.25 7.32 -1.04
C LEU A 83 -0.50 8.16 -2.07
N GLY A 84 -1.11 9.27 -2.47
CA GLY A 84 -0.55 10.26 -3.38
C GLY A 84 -1.39 10.46 -4.64
N ALA A 85 -2.28 9.52 -5.00
CA ALA A 85 -3.15 9.68 -6.17
C ALA A 85 -3.97 10.98 -6.06
N ASN A 86 -4.59 11.25 -4.91
CA ASN A 86 -5.35 12.48 -4.69
C ASN A 86 -4.49 13.74 -4.65
N ASP A 87 -3.24 13.66 -4.18
CA ASP A 87 -2.29 14.78 -4.26
C ASP A 87 -2.05 15.13 -5.74
N GLY A 88 -1.75 14.13 -6.56
CA GLY A 88 -1.49 14.31 -7.99
C GLY A 88 -2.72 14.81 -8.75
N LEU A 89 -3.88 14.17 -8.58
CA LEU A 89 -5.13 14.53 -9.26
C LEU A 89 -5.61 15.95 -8.91
N ARG A 90 -5.25 16.47 -7.73
CA ARG A 90 -5.55 17.84 -7.31
C ARG A 90 -4.45 18.83 -7.64
N GLY A 91 -3.38 18.42 -8.33
CA GLY A 91 -2.26 19.28 -8.70
C GLY A 91 -1.48 19.83 -7.50
N LEU A 92 -1.44 19.10 -6.38
CA LEU A 92 -0.74 19.55 -5.18
C LEU A 92 0.79 19.49 -5.37
N SER A 93 1.51 20.20 -4.52
CA SER A 93 2.97 20.29 -4.57
C SER A 93 3.64 18.91 -4.43
N VAL A 94 4.48 18.53 -5.39
CA VAL A 94 5.29 17.30 -5.32
C VAL A 94 6.29 17.33 -4.16
N ASN A 95 6.70 18.51 -3.69
CA ASN A 95 7.55 18.64 -2.49
C ASN A 95 6.75 18.24 -1.24
N THR A 96 5.51 18.70 -1.11
CA THR A 96 4.63 18.31 0.00
C THR A 96 4.34 16.82 -0.03
N LEU A 97 4.05 16.24 -1.20
CA LEU A 97 3.90 14.81 -1.39
C LEU A 97 5.13 14.04 -0.87
N ARG A 98 6.32 14.45 -1.31
CA ARG A 98 7.60 13.85 -0.90
C ARG A 98 7.81 13.92 0.61
N ASP A 99 7.61 15.10 1.19
CA ASP A 99 7.87 15.33 2.61
C ASP A 99 6.90 14.53 3.49
N ASN A 100 5.63 14.46 3.11
CA ASN A 100 4.61 13.66 3.81
C ASN A 100 4.93 12.15 3.70
N LEU A 101 5.28 11.64 2.52
CA LEU A 101 5.66 10.24 2.33
C LEU A 101 6.91 9.90 3.16
N ASN A 102 7.95 10.74 3.12
CA ASN A 102 9.14 10.55 3.95
C ASN A 102 8.80 10.48 5.45
N ALA A 103 7.96 11.40 5.92
CA ALA A 103 7.55 11.42 7.32
C ALA A 103 6.79 10.13 7.70
N MET A 104 5.84 9.68 6.87
CA MET A 104 5.09 8.44 7.11
C MET A 104 5.99 7.21 7.11
N VAL A 105 6.96 7.13 6.17
CA VAL A 105 7.93 6.03 6.13
C VAL A 105 8.77 6.00 7.40
N ARG A 106 9.34 7.16 7.80
CA ARG A 106 10.18 7.23 9.01
C ARG A 106 9.41 6.88 10.28
N LYS A 107 8.16 7.33 10.43
CA LYS A 107 7.28 6.98 11.55
C LYS A 107 7.02 5.47 11.58
N SER A 108 6.73 4.86 10.44
CA SER A 108 6.49 3.42 10.32
C SER A 108 7.74 2.61 10.68
N GLN A 109 8.91 3.03 10.20
CA GLN A 109 10.19 2.39 10.51
C GLN A 109 10.56 2.55 11.99
N ALA A 110 10.32 3.73 12.59
CA ALA A 110 10.53 3.97 14.01
C ALA A 110 9.62 3.09 14.89
N ALA A 111 8.44 2.73 14.39
CA ALA A 111 7.54 1.77 15.03
C ALA A 111 7.95 0.29 14.80
N GLY A 112 9.09 0.04 14.13
CA GLY A 112 9.61 -1.31 13.86
C GLY A 112 9.06 -1.98 12.60
N ALA A 113 8.24 -1.29 11.81
CA ALA A 113 7.64 -1.85 10.60
C ALA A 113 8.58 -1.74 9.38
N ARG A 114 8.58 -2.74 8.52
CA ARG A 114 9.09 -2.62 7.15
C ARG A 114 8.07 -1.86 6.30
N VAL A 115 8.52 -1.07 5.33
CA VAL A 115 7.62 -0.24 4.54
C VAL A 115 7.70 -0.60 3.06
N LEU A 116 6.53 -0.74 2.44
CA LEU A 116 6.31 -0.80 1.01
C LEU A 116 5.58 0.45 0.56
N ILE A 117 6.17 1.21 -0.34
CA ILE A 117 5.52 2.34 -1.01
C ILE A 117 4.90 1.83 -2.30
N ALA A 118 3.60 2.02 -2.47
CA ALA A 118 2.89 1.79 -3.73
C ALA A 118 2.83 3.10 -4.51
N GLY A 119 3.69 3.22 -5.52
CA GLY A 119 3.79 4.39 -6.38
C GLY A 119 2.57 4.54 -7.29
N MET A 120 2.37 5.78 -7.76
CA MET A 120 1.30 6.16 -8.66
C MET A 120 1.84 6.93 -9.86
N GLN A 121 1.08 6.90 -10.96
CA GLN A 121 1.32 7.71 -12.15
C GLN A 121 0.07 8.52 -12.46
N LEU A 122 0.25 9.67 -13.06
CA LEU A 122 -0.84 10.54 -13.49
C LEU A 122 -1.08 10.42 -14.99
N PRO A 123 -2.32 10.64 -15.45
CA PRO A 123 -2.61 10.77 -16.87
C PRO A 123 -1.80 11.90 -17.53
N PRO A 124 -1.45 11.78 -18.83
CA PRO A 124 -0.56 12.73 -19.50
C PRO A 124 -1.12 14.16 -19.63
N ASN A 125 -2.42 14.33 -19.48
CA ASN A 125 -3.09 15.64 -19.52
C ASN A 125 -2.72 16.58 -18.35
N TYR A 126 -2.02 16.08 -17.31
CA TYR A 126 -1.44 16.91 -16.26
C TYR A 126 -0.11 17.58 -16.65
N GLY A 127 0.36 17.34 -17.87
CA GLY A 127 1.59 17.88 -18.42
C GLY A 127 2.84 17.07 -18.03
N PRO A 128 3.82 17.01 -18.96
CA PRO A 128 4.97 16.11 -18.80
C PRO A 128 5.86 16.45 -17.61
N ASP A 129 6.08 17.72 -17.31
CA ASP A 129 6.93 18.14 -16.19
C ASP A 129 6.35 17.70 -14.84
N TYR A 130 5.06 17.92 -14.62
CA TYR A 130 4.40 17.56 -13.37
C TYR A 130 4.27 16.03 -13.22
N THR A 131 3.83 15.32 -14.25
CA THR A 131 3.66 13.86 -14.21
C THR A 131 4.98 13.14 -13.97
N GLN A 132 6.07 13.60 -14.57
CA GLN A 132 7.39 13.04 -14.38
C GLN A 132 7.92 13.27 -12.97
N LYS A 133 7.83 14.50 -12.45
CA LYS A 133 8.23 14.84 -11.07
C LYS A 133 7.38 14.08 -10.05
N PHE A 134 6.07 13.97 -10.29
CA PHE A 134 5.17 13.22 -9.43
C PHE A 134 5.59 11.73 -9.32
N ALA A 135 5.76 11.06 -10.45
CA ALA A 135 6.16 9.65 -10.47
C ALA A 135 7.56 9.43 -9.86
N ALA A 136 8.52 10.33 -10.14
CA ALA A 136 9.87 10.26 -9.59
C ALA A 136 9.88 10.36 -8.06
N THR A 137 8.95 11.10 -7.46
CA THR A 137 8.88 11.32 -6.01
C THR A 137 8.85 10.01 -5.21
N PHE A 138 8.11 9.01 -5.66
CA PHE A 138 8.01 7.71 -4.97
C PHE A 138 9.35 6.98 -4.97
N ASN A 139 10.09 7.03 -6.08
CA ASN A 139 11.42 6.44 -6.19
C ASN A 139 12.43 7.17 -5.30
N ASP A 140 12.39 8.49 -5.25
CA ASP A 140 13.28 9.30 -4.42
C ASP A 140 13.06 9.04 -2.93
N VAL A 141 11.80 8.95 -2.49
CA VAL A 141 11.46 8.57 -1.11
C VAL A 141 11.94 7.15 -0.79
N SER A 142 11.69 6.20 -1.68
CA SER A 142 12.17 4.81 -1.51
C SER A 142 13.69 4.76 -1.34
N LYS A 143 14.43 5.42 -2.20
CA LYS A 143 15.91 5.48 -2.14
C LYS A 143 16.41 6.14 -0.87
N SER A 144 15.83 7.27 -0.46
CA SER A 144 16.27 8.04 0.70
C SER A 144 15.96 7.37 2.04
N THR A 145 14.98 6.46 2.06
CA THR A 145 14.52 5.78 3.29
C THR A 145 14.88 4.30 3.34
N GLY A 146 15.37 3.72 2.24
CA GLY A 146 15.58 2.28 2.12
C GLY A 146 14.32 1.44 2.13
N SER A 147 13.15 2.04 1.85
CA SER A 147 11.88 1.32 1.79
C SER A 147 11.70 0.60 0.45
N ALA A 148 10.92 -0.49 0.45
CA ALA A 148 10.56 -1.18 -0.79
C ALA A 148 9.62 -0.31 -1.63
N LEU A 149 9.73 -0.41 -2.96
CA LEU A 149 8.91 0.34 -3.91
C LEU A 149 8.22 -0.60 -4.90
N LEU A 150 6.91 -0.52 -4.99
CA LEU A 150 6.16 -0.89 -6.17
C LEU A 150 6.04 0.38 -7.05
N PRO A 151 6.68 0.44 -8.21
CA PRO A 151 6.73 1.69 -8.99
C PRO A 151 5.37 2.22 -9.42
N PHE A 152 4.43 1.31 -9.73
CA PHE A 152 3.08 1.68 -10.13
C PHE A 152 2.04 0.66 -9.65
N LEU A 153 1.09 1.09 -8.83
CA LEU A 153 0.06 0.23 -8.26
C LEU A 153 -0.82 -0.44 -9.33
N LEU A 154 -1.15 0.29 -10.41
CA LEU A 154 -2.07 -0.12 -11.47
C LEU A 154 -1.33 -0.67 -12.71
N ASP A 155 -0.09 -1.14 -12.52
CA ASP A 155 0.73 -1.61 -13.63
C ASP A 155 0.08 -2.79 -14.36
N GLY A 156 0.22 -2.76 -15.71
CA GLY A 156 -0.27 -3.80 -16.61
C GLY A 156 -1.76 -3.71 -16.98
N PHE A 157 -2.53 -2.72 -16.43
CA PHE A 157 -3.92 -2.52 -16.82
C PHE A 157 -4.39 -1.05 -16.84
N ALA A 158 -3.54 -0.11 -16.43
CA ALA A 158 -3.91 1.31 -16.33
C ALA A 158 -4.39 1.96 -17.64
N THR A 159 -4.06 1.38 -18.79
CA THR A 159 -4.47 1.87 -20.12
C THR A 159 -5.69 1.15 -20.70
N ASP A 160 -6.23 0.14 -20.00
CA ASP A 160 -7.42 -0.59 -20.42
C ASP A 160 -8.68 0.02 -19.77
N PRO A 161 -9.54 0.73 -20.52
CA PRO A 161 -10.74 1.35 -19.95
C PRO A 161 -11.72 0.35 -19.32
N LYS A 162 -11.70 -0.93 -19.74
CA LYS A 162 -12.57 -1.98 -19.18
C LYS A 162 -12.16 -2.38 -17.77
N SER A 163 -10.96 -2.03 -17.37
CA SER A 163 -10.44 -2.29 -16.01
C SER A 163 -10.91 -1.25 -15.00
N PHE A 164 -11.63 -0.21 -15.43
CA PHE A 164 -12.09 0.89 -14.58
C PHE A 164 -13.61 0.99 -14.54
N GLN A 165 -14.12 1.55 -13.45
CA GLN A 165 -15.52 1.94 -13.29
C GLN A 165 -15.85 3.10 -14.26
N ALA A 166 -17.12 3.49 -14.32
CA ALA A 166 -17.57 4.55 -15.22
C ALA A 166 -16.87 5.91 -15.03
N ASP A 167 -16.24 6.13 -13.87
CA ASP A 167 -15.47 7.32 -13.57
C ASP A 167 -14.06 7.33 -14.21
N GLY A 168 -13.61 6.20 -14.75
CA GLY A 168 -12.28 6.05 -15.36
C GLY A 168 -11.09 6.13 -14.38
N ILE A 169 -11.36 6.10 -13.08
CA ILE A 169 -10.36 6.27 -12.02
C ILE A 169 -10.26 5.02 -11.15
N HIS A 170 -11.38 4.48 -10.71
CA HIS A 170 -11.43 3.37 -9.77
C HIS A 170 -11.50 2.03 -10.49
N PRO A 171 -10.57 1.10 -10.22
CA PRO A 171 -10.59 -0.22 -10.84
C PRO A 171 -11.84 -1.02 -10.48
N VAL A 172 -12.35 -1.80 -11.45
CA VAL A 172 -13.46 -2.75 -11.22
C VAL A 172 -13.01 -3.96 -10.40
N ALA A 173 -13.95 -4.76 -9.91
CA ALA A 173 -13.67 -5.99 -9.15
C ALA A 173 -12.73 -6.95 -9.90
N ALA A 174 -12.92 -7.10 -11.22
CA ALA A 174 -12.08 -7.98 -12.05
C ALA A 174 -10.60 -7.55 -12.14
N ALA A 175 -10.28 -6.28 -11.88
CA ALA A 175 -8.91 -5.76 -11.90
C ALA A 175 -8.19 -5.89 -10.53
N GLN A 176 -8.93 -6.12 -9.44
CA GLN A 176 -8.35 -6.17 -8.10
C GLN A 176 -7.31 -7.29 -7.90
N PRO A 177 -7.47 -8.49 -8.45
CA PRO A 177 -6.42 -9.52 -8.39
C PRO A 177 -5.10 -9.08 -9.00
N ARG A 178 -5.13 -8.25 -10.06
CA ARG A 178 -3.90 -7.72 -10.67
C ARG A 178 -3.16 -6.78 -9.73
N ILE A 179 -3.89 -5.95 -8.98
CA ILE A 179 -3.28 -5.11 -7.93
C ILE A 179 -2.60 -5.99 -6.87
N VAL A 180 -3.24 -7.08 -6.47
CA VAL A 180 -2.63 -8.06 -5.54
C VAL A 180 -1.35 -8.64 -6.11
N ASP A 181 -1.32 -9.04 -7.38
CA ASP A 181 -0.11 -9.58 -8.02
C ASP A 181 1.03 -8.56 -8.04
N ASN A 182 0.73 -7.30 -8.38
CA ASN A 182 1.71 -6.21 -8.37
C ASN A 182 2.30 -5.99 -6.96
N ILE A 183 1.44 -5.92 -5.94
CA ILE A 183 1.87 -5.76 -4.55
C ILE A 183 2.64 -6.98 -4.06
N TRP A 184 2.18 -8.19 -4.40
CA TRP A 184 2.77 -9.45 -3.94
C TRP A 184 4.23 -9.59 -4.32
N ALA A 185 4.59 -9.20 -5.54
CA ALA A 185 5.96 -9.28 -6.03
C ALA A 185 6.95 -8.54 -5.13
N VAL A 186 6.53 -7.39 -4.56
CA VAL A 186 7.36 -6.54 -3.71
C VAL A 186 7.16 -6.82 -2.21
N LEU A 187 5.96 -7.23 -1.81
CA LEU A 187 5.61 -7.51 -0.42
C LEU A 187 6.26 -8.80 0.10
N ARG A 188 6.25 -9.87 -0.71
CA ARG A 188 6.71 -11.20 -0.27
C ARG A 188 8.09 -11.21 0.38
N PRO A 189 9.12 -10.51 -0.15
CA PRO A 189 10.43 -10.43 0.51
C PRO A 189 10.40 -9.76 1.88
N LEU A 190 9.38 -8.95 2.16
CA LEU A 190 9.22 -8.24 3.42
C LEU A 190 8.53 -9.08 4.50
N LEU A 191 7.92 -10.22 4.19
CA LEU A 191 7.14 -11.02 5.13
C LEU A 191 7.97 -12.01 5.96
N GLY A 192 9.23 -12.23 5.59
CA GLY A 192 10.03 -13.32 6.14
C GLY A 192 9.62 -14.68 5.58
N LYS A 193 9.90 -15.75 6.33
CA LYS A 193 9.57 -17.12 5.86
C LYS A 193 8.11 -17.47 6.19
N PRO A 194 7.39 -18.15 5.27
CA PRO A 194 6.09 -18.73 5.60
C PRO A 194 6.23 -19.77 6.71
N LEU A 195 5.11 -20.05 7.40
CA LEU A 195 5.07 -21.15 8.36
C LEU A 195 5.33 -22.46 7.60
N ALA A 196 6.27 -23.26 8.10
CA ALA A 196 6.46 -24.59 7.54
C ALA A 196 5.16 -25.38 7.75
N TRP A 197 4.64 -25.97 6.68
CA TRP A 197 3.54 -26.95 6.78
C TRP A 197 4.05 -28.12 7.62
N ARG A 198 3.47 -28.35 8.77
CA ARG A 198 3.68 -29.55 9.59
C ARG A 198 2.65 -30.59 9.24
#